data_2edd138f1cd03fc27e0c490cc1fbc10b
#
_entry.id   2edd138f1cd03fc27e0c490cc1fbc10b
#
_cell.length_a   1.000
_cell.length_b   1.000
_cell.length_c   1.000
_cell.angle_alpha   90.00
_cell.angle_beta   90.00
_cell.angle_gamma   90.00
#
_symmetry.space_group_name_H-M   'P 1'
#
loop_
_entity.id
_entity.type
_entity.pdbx_description
1 polymer ?
#
loop_
_entity_poly.entity_id
_entity_poly.type
_entity_poly.pdbx_seq_one_letter_code
_entity_poly.pdbx_strand_id
1 'polypeptide(L)'
;MKIRLRTAPRPARGECVVVPLFKGGAAAAPWRAYPELEEPARRRGLKGALGESLLLHSLEKGRLFLLLGAGRAGSATDARRWACRAMALLRENRVARASVHLLSPAPLPPPYLAALAEALLLNGYRFDRYRRKKDRRVESVQLATGRRGSFGARELAEAAEVLEEVERVRDLVNEIPAKVTPDTLAATFADSARRHGLELEAWRRRELEANG
;
A
#
# COMPACT_ATOMS: atom_id res chain seq x y z
N MET A 1 -0.67 8.78 0.67
CA MET A 1 -1.42 7.96 -0.34
C MET A 1 -2.78 7.58 0.23
N LYS A 2 -3.84 7.46 -0.60
CA LYS A 2 -5.19 7.07 -0.13
C LYS A 2 -5.49 5.62 -0.52
N ILE A 3 -5.94 4.80 0.43
CA ILE A 3 -6.48 3.46 0.15
C ILE A 3 -7.99 3.48 0.35
N ARG A 4 -8.71 2.79 -0.54
CA ARG A 4 -10.17 2.63 -0.45
C ARG A 4 -10.54 1.17 -0.65
N LEU A 5 -11.43 0.66 0.21
CA LEU A 5 -12.01 -0.68 0.04
C LEU A 5 -13.23 -0.64 -0.87
N ARG A 6 -13.34 -1.64 -1.73
CA ARG A 6 -14.54 -1.90 -2.55
C ARG A 6 -14.87 -3.39 -2.55
N THR A 7 -16.15 -3.70 -2.61
CA THR A 7 -16.62 -5.10 -2.70
C THR A 7 -16.55 -5.64 -4.13
N ALA A 8 -16.69 -4.78 -5.13
CA ALA A 8 -16.66 -5.19 -6.53
C ALA A 8 -15.57 -4.41 -7.30
N PRO A 9 -14.83 -5.10 -8.18
CA PRO A 9 -13.86 -4.46 -9.04
C PRO A 9 -14.57 -3.57 -10.07
N ARG A 10 -14.40 -2.26 -9.93
CA ARG A 10 -14.85 -1.26 -10.92
C ARG A 10 -13.70 -0.28 -11.16
N PRO A 11 -12.70 -0.68 -11.95
CA PRO A 11 -11.58 0.22 -12.24
C PRO A 11 -12.09 1.38 -13.08
N ALA A 12 -11.70 2.60 -12.71
CA ALA A 12 -11.96 3.79 -13.50
C ALA A 12 -11.08 3.80 -14.76
N ARG A 13 -11.48 4.62 -15.73
CA ARG A 13 -10.67 4.82 -16.95
C ARG A 13 -9.32 5.42 -16.56
N GLY A 14 -8.23 4.83 -17.07
CA GLY A 14 -6.86 5.27 -16.79
C GLY A 14 -6.28 4.77 -15.46
N GLU A 15 -6.99 3.90 -14.72
CA GLU A 15 -6.42 3.16 -13.59
C GLU A 15 -5.67 1.91 -14.07
N CYS A 16 -4.57 1.60 -13.41
CA CYS A 16 -3.90 0.31 -13.57
C CYS A 16 -4.64 -0.76 -12.75
N VAL A 17 -5.01 -1.86 -13.40
CA VAL A 17 -5.59 -3.01 -12.71
C VAL A 17 -4.47 -3.94 -12.28
N VAL A 18 -4.31 -4.13 -10.97
CA VAL A 18 -3.32 -5.04 -10.39
C VAL A 18 -4.02 -6.32 -9.96
N VAL A 19 -3.56 -7.44 -10.51
CA VAL A 19 -4.17 -8.75 -10.28
C VAL A 19 -3.14 -9.68 -9.63
N PRO A 20 -3.34 -10.12 -8.37
CA PRO A 20 -2.49 -11.12 -7.76
C PRO A 20 -2.73 -12.49 -8.38
N LEU A 21 -1.65 -13.20 -8.71
CA LEU A 21 -1.65 -14.59 -9.12
C LEU A 21 -1.14 -15.45 -7.97
N PHE A 22 -2.00 -16.24 -7.35
CA PHE A 22 -1.64 -17.08 -6.22
C PHE A 22 -1.02 -18.41 -6.67
N LYS A 23 0.04 -18.85 -5.97
CA LYS A 23 0.71 -20.14 -6.21
C LYS A 23 -0.22 -21.28 -5.77
N GLY A 24 -0.41 -22.28 -6.64
CA GLY A 24 -1.25 -23.47 -6.34
C GLY A 24 -2.74 -23.19 -6.28
N GLY A 25 -3.17 -21.95 -6.52
CA GLY A 25 -4.58 -21.62 -6.67
C GLY A 25 -5.14 -22.25 -7.95
N ALA A 26 -6.42 -22.68 -7.92
CA ALA A 26 -7.11 -23.10 -9.13
C ALA A 26 -6.91 -21.99 -10.18
N ALA A 27 -6.29 -22.36 -11.28
CA ALA A 27 -5.82 -21.46 -12.34
C ALA A 27 -6.90 -20.54 -12.95
N ALA A 28 -8.15 -20.71 -12.53
CA ALA A 28 -9.31 -20.10 -13.17
C ALA A 28 -9.76 -18.75 -12.59
N ALA A 29 -9.31 -18.36 -11.39
CA ALA A 29 -9.89 -17.19 -10.72
C ALA A 29 -9.61 -15.85 -11.43
N PRO A 30 -8.37 -15.49 -11.80
CA PRO A 30 -8.11 -14.25 -12.53
C PRO A 30 -8.68 -14.25 -13.95
N TRP A 31 -8.64 -15.40 -14.62
CA TRP A 31 -9.03 -15.55 -16.02
C TRP A 31 -10.54 -15.39 -16.23
N ARG A 32 -11.37 -15.74 -15.24
CA ARG A 32 -12.81 -15.47 -15.26
C ARG A 32 -13.13 -13.97 -15.36
N ALA A 33 -12.37 -13.16 -14.65
CA ALA A 33 -12.57 -11.72 -14.62
C ALA A 33 -11.84 -11.01 -15.78
N TYR A 34 -10.69 -11.56 -16.17
CA TYR A 34 -9.78 -10.99 -17.16
C TYR A 34 -9.23 -12.08 -18.08
N PRO A 35 -10.05 -12.61 -19.02
CA PRO A 35 -9.63 -13.68 -19.92
C PRO A 35 -8.45 -13.27 -20.81
N GLU A 36 -8.31 -11.97 -21.10
CA GLU A 36 -7.21 -11.42 -21.87
C GLU A 36 -5.82 -11.58 -21.23
N LEU A 37 -5.77 -11.89 -19.94
CA LEU A 37 -4.49 -12.10 -19.22
C LEU A 37 -4.01 -13.56 -19.28
N GLU A 38 -4.86 -14.51 -19.63
CA GLU A 38 -4.55 -15.95 -19.54
C GLU A 38 -3.42 -16.34 -20.47
N GLU A 39 -3.58 -16.07 -21.75
CA GLU A 39 -2.62 -16.47 -22.78
C GLU A 39 -1.24 -15.78 -22.59
N PRO A 40 -1.16 -14.46 -22.34
CA PRO A 40 0.11 -13.81 -22.05
C PRO A 40 0.81 -14.36 -20.79
N ALA A 41 0.03 -14.66 -19.73
CA ALA A 41 0.57 -15.27 -18.51
C ALA A 41 1.11 -16.66 -18.75
N ARG A 42 0.39 -17.49 -19.53
CA ARG A 42 0.83 -18.84 -19.91
C ARG A 42 2.10 -18.82 -20.74
N ARG A 43 2.18 -17.96 -21.76
CA ARG A 43 3.40 -17.78 -22.58
C ARG A 43 4.60 -17.33 -21.74
N ARG A 44 4.37 -16.51 -20.73
CA ARG A 44 5.42 -16.06 -19.80
C ARG A 44 5.79 -17.09 -18.75
N GLY A 45 5.06 -18.20 -18.65
CA GLY A 45 5.27 -19.27 -17.67
C GLY A 45 4.97 -18.87 -16.23
N LEU A 46 4.06 -17.92 -16.00
CA LEU A 46 3.72 -17.46 -14.66
C LEU A 46 3.00 -18.55 -13.87
N LYS A 47 3.50 -18.84 -12.67
CA LYS A 47 2.97 -19.87 -11.74
C LYS A 47 2.47 -19.27 -10.41
N GLY A 48 2.52 -17.95 -10.27
CA GLY A 48 2.12 -17.24 -9.07
C GLY A 48 3.21 -17.17 -8.00
N ALA A 49 4.47 -17.49 -8.34
CA ALA A 49 5.58 -17.33 -7.42
C ALA A 49 5.86 -15.84 -7.17
N LEU A 50 6.29 -15.50 -5.94
CA LEU A 50 6.69 -14.12 -5.61
C LEU A 50 7.82 -13.65 -6.55
N GLY A 51 7.67 -12.44 -7.06
CA GLY A 51 8.63 -11.85 -8.01
C GLY A 51 8.25 -12.01 -9.48
N GLU A 52 7.45 -13.00 -9.84
CA GLU A 52 6.88 -13.09 -11.20
C GLU A 52 6.00 -11.90 -11.49
N SER A 53 6.14 -11.29 -12.66
CA SER A 53 5.30 -10.15 -13.05
C SER A 53 5.11 -10.09 -14.55
N LEU A 54 3.94 -9.58 -14.96
CA LEU A 54 3.60 -9.27 -16.34
C LEU A 54 2.85 -7.93 -16.37
N LEU A 55 3.38 -7.00 -17.12
CA LEU A 55 2.71 -5.76 -17.44
C LEU A 55 2.12 -5.87 -18.85
N LEU A 56 0.82 -5.66 -18.96
CA LEU A 56 0.09 -5.76 -20.23
C LEU A 56 -0.71 -4.50 -20.48
N HIS A 57 -0.57 -3.95 -21.67
CA HIS A 57 -1.41 -2.85 -22.15
C HIS A 57 -2.52 -3.41 -23.04
N SER A 58 -3.75 -3.39 -22.57
CA SER A 58 -4.90 -3.73 -23.40
C SER A 58 -5.32 -2.51 -24.21
N LEU A 59 -5.02 -2.54 -25.51
CA LEU A 59 -5.36 -1.46 -26.44
C LEU A 59 -6.87 -1.32 -26.60
N GLU A 60 -7.60 -2.43 -26.68
CA GLU A 60 -9.06 -2.44 -26.81
C GLU A 60 -9.77 -1.75 -25.64
N LYS A 61 -9.27 -1.96 -24.41
CA LYS A 61 -9.87 -1.40 -23.20
C LYS A 61 -9.19 -0.12 -22.75
N GLY A 62 -8.10 0.31 -23.43
CA GLY A 62 -7.28 1.47 -23.03
C GLY A 62 -6.79 1.36 -21.57
N ARG A 63 -6.41 0.15 -21.14
CA ARG A 63 -6.18 -0.18 -19.74
C ARG A 63 -4.85 -0.87 -19.54
N LEU A 64 -4.18 -0.50 -18.45
CA LEU A 64 -2.94 -1.15 -18.03
C LEU A 64 -3.26 -2.23 -17.00
N PHE A 65 -2.75 -3.43 -17.21
CA PHE A 65 -2.82 -4.54 -16.27
C PHE A 65 -1.44 -4.87 -15.73
N LEU A 66 -1.36 -5.09 -14.43
CA LEU A 66 -0.19 -5.63 -13.76
C LEU A 66 -0.59 -6.96 -13.11
N LEU A 67 -0.20 -8.06 -13.74
CA LEU A 67 -0.33 -9.39 -13.14
C LEU A 67 0.94 -9.67 -12.33
N LEU A 68 0.79 -10.04 -11.07
CA LEU A 68 1.92 -10.18 -10.14
C LEU A 68 1.75 -11.43 -9.28
N GLY A 69 2.77 -12.29 -9.27
CA GLY A 69 2.82 -13.47 -8.42
C GLY A 69 2.73 -13.11 -6.94
N ALA A 70 1.76 -13.71 -6.25
CA ALA A 70 1.38 -13.38 -4.88
C ALA A 70 1.83 -14.43 -3.84
N GLY A 71 2.50 -15.51 -4.28
CA GLY A 71 2.90 -16.57 -3.38
C GLY A 71 1.71 -17.35 -2.82
N ARG A 72 1.73 -17.73 -1.56
CA ARG A 72 0.67 -18.50 -0.92
C ARG A 72 -0.47 -17.59 -0.47
N ALA A 73 -1.69 -17.98 -0.82
CA ALA A 73 -2.88 -17.35 -0.28
C ALA A 73 -2.92 -17.51 1.25
N GLY A 74 -3.15 -16.40 1.98
CA GLY A 74 -3.22 -16.40 3.43
C GLY A 74 -1.91 -16.14 4.19
N SER A 75 -0.76 -16.12 3.53
CA SER A 75 0.52 -15.75 4.13
C SER A 75 0.65 -14.23 4.27
N ALA A 76 0.62 -13.71 5.49
CA ALA A 76 0.82 -12.27 5.76
C ALA A 76 2.20 -11.78 5.28
N THR A 77 3.24 -12.61 5.37
CA THR A 77 4.58 -12.31 4.86
C THR A 77 4.58 -12.17 3.34
N ASP A 78 3.90 -13.09 2.63
CA ASP A 78 3.78 -13.02 1.18
C ASP A 78 2.95 -11.79 0.76
N ALA A 79 1.89 -11.44 1.52
CA ALA A 79 1.11 -10.23 1.29
C ALA A 79 1.97 -8.95 1.35
N ARG A 80 2.83 -8.83 2.38
CA ARG A 80 3.75 -7.69 2.51
C ARG A 80 4.74 -7.62 1.36
N ARG A 81 5.39 -8.74 1.01
CA ARG A 81 6.34 -8.81 -0.11
C ARG A 81 5.68 -8.46 -1.43
N TRP A 82 4.48 -8.98 -1.66
CA TRP A 82 3.69 -8.66 -2.84
C TRP A 82 3.36 -7.17 -2.93
N ALA A 83 2.89 -6.57 -1.83
CA ALA A 83 2.56 -5.15 -1.78
C ALA A 83 3.78 -4.27 -2.08
N CYS A 84 4.95 -4.59 -1.50
CA CYS A 84 6.20 -3.90 -1.79
C CYS A 84 6.54 -3.93 -3.28
N ARG A 85 6.45 -5.11 -3.89
CA ARG A 85 6.75 -5.28 -5.32
C ARG A 85 5.73 -4.59 -6.21
N ALA A 86 4.43 -4.70 -5.88
CA ALA A 86 3.35 -4.00 -6.59
C ALA A 86 3.58 -2.48 -6.60
N MET A 87 3.86 -1.90 -5.43
CA MET A 87 4.13 -0.47 -5.30
C MET A 87 5.39 -0.03 -6.05
N ALA A 88 6.44 -0.86 -6.08
CA ALA A 88 7.64 -0.59 -6.87
C ALA A 88 7.31 -0.53 -8.36
N LEU A 89 6.62 -1.55 -8.89
CA LEU A 89 6.23 -1.62 -10.31
C LEU A 89 5.28 -0.50 -10.71
N LEU A 90 4.31 -0.15 -9.86
CA LEU A 90 3.42 0.99 -10.12
C LEU A 90 4.20 2.30 -10.25
N ARG A 91 5.21 2.51 -9.41
CA ARG A 91 6.09 3.70 -9.48
C ARG A 91 6.96 3.69 -10.74
N GLU A 92 7.64 2.58 -11.02
CA GLU A 92 8.48 2.39 -12.20
C GLU A 92 7.70 2.72 -13.48
N ASN A 93 6.42 2.32 -13.52
CA ASN A 93 5.53 2.58 -14.65
C ASN A 93 4.72 3.88 -14.55
N ARG A 94 5.07 4.76 -13.60
CA ARG A 94 4.46 6.10 -13.41
C ARG A 94 2.94 6.08 -13.23
N VAL A 95 2.42 5.02 -12.62
CA VAL A 95 1.00 4.85 -12.34
C VAL A 95 0.60 5.71 -11.14
N ALA A 96 -0.36 6.60 -11.33
CA ALA A 96 -0.89 7.45 -10.25
C ALA A 96 -2.04 6.75 -9.50
N ARG A 97 -2.87 5.98 -10.20
CA ARG A 97 -4.05 5.33 -9.62
C ARG A 97 -4.09 3.85 -10.00
N ALA A 98 -4.29 3.00 -9.02
CA ALA A 98 -4.37 1.57 -9.21
C ALA A 98 -5.60 0.96 -8.52
N SER A 99 -6.10 -0.13 -9.08
CA SER A 99 -7.14 -0.94 -8.49
C SER A 99 -6.61 -2.37 -8.34
N VAL A 100 -6.42 -2.82 -7.11
CA VAL A 100 -5.98 -4.19 -6.78
C VAL A 100 -7.20 -5.08 -6.68
N HIS A 101 -7.29 -6.06 -7.56
CA HIS A 101 -8.40 -7.00 -7.60
C HIS A 101 -8.01 -8.33 -6.98
N LEU A 102 -8.38 -8.52 -5.71
CA LEU A 102 -8.05 -9.73 -4.94
C LEU A 102 -8.96 -10.89 -5.34
N LEU A 103 -8.71 -11.41 -6.54
CA LEU A 103 -9.43 -12.55 -7.10
C LEU A 103 -8.82 -13.84 -6.55
N SER A 104 -9.25 -14.25 -5.36
CA SER A 104 -8.83 -15.49 -4.74
C SER A 104 -9.93 -16.54 -4.82
N PRO A 105 -9.61 -17.83 -5.08
CA PRO A 105 -10.59 -18.91 -5.08
C PRO A 105 -11.20 -19.15 -3.70
N ALA A 106 -10.48 -18.83 -2.63
CA ALA A 106 -10.93 -18.91 -1.25
C ALA A 106 -10.90 -17.53 -0.57
N PRO A 107 -11.68 -17.31 0.49
CA PRO A 107 -11.61 -16.10 1.28
C PRO A 107 -10.19 -15.89 1.82
N LEU A 108 -9.66 -14.68 1.66
CA LEU A 108 -8.38 -14.31 2.25
C LEU A 108 -8.59 -13.98 3.74
N PRO A 109 -7.74 -14.51 4.64
CA PRO A 109 -7.91 -14.28 6.07
C PRO A 109 -7.64 -12.81 6.44
N PRO A 110 -8.27 -12.28 7.53
CA PRO A 110 -8.08 -10.92 7.97
C PRO A 110 -6.62 -10.50 8.15
N PRO A 111 -5.72 -11.32 8.75
CA PRO A 111 -4.32 -10.96 8.88
C PRO A 111 -3.59 -10.77 7.54
N TYR A 112 -4.01 -11.47 6.48
CA TYR A 112 -3.48 -11.27 5.13
C TYR A 112 -3.87 -9.91 4.59
N LEU A 113 -5.16 -9.55 4.72
CA LEU A 113 -5.70 -8.29 4.21
C LEU A 113 -5.15 -7.09 4.98
N ALA A 114 -5.01 -7.20 6.31
CA ALA A 114 -4.36 -6.19 7.13
C ALA A 114 -2.90 -5.98 6.71
N ALA A 115 -2.12 -7.05 6.62
CA ALA A 115 -0.73 -6.98 6.20
C ALA A 115 -0.55 -6.40 4.78
N LEU A 116 -1.47 -6.71 3.88
CA LEU A 116 -1.50 -6.14 2.53
C LEU A 116 -1.76 -4.63 2.55
N ALA A 117 -2.78 -4.19 3.29
CA ALA A 117 -3.16 -2.79 3.37
C ALA A 117 -2.06 -1.94 4.03
N GLU A 118 -1.53 -2.40 5.17
CA GLU A 118 -0.40 -1.77 5.86
C GLU A 118 0.80 -1.61 4.93
N ALA A 119 1.20 -2.69 4.24
CA ALA A 119 2.36 -2.66 3.37
C ALA A 119 2.16 -1.76 2.15
N LEU A 120 0.96 -1.68 1.58
CA LEU A 120 0.66 -0.72 0.53
C LEU A 120 0.78 0.73 1.02
N LEU A 121 0.26 1.04 2.21
CA LEU A 121 0.37 2.36 2.84
C LEU A 121 1.83 2.72 3.11
N LEU A 122 2.58 1.85 3.81
CA LEU A 122 3.99 2.06 4.15
C LEU A 122 4.86 2.30 2.91
N ASN A 123 4.59 1.58 1.83
CA ASN A 123 5.31 1.75 0.57
C ASN A 123 4.82 2.94 -0.27
N GLY A 124 3.72 3.58 0.14
CA GLY A 124 3.25 4.84 -0.44
C GLY A 124 4.04 6.06 -0.02
N TYR A 125 4.74 5.97 1.10
CA TYR A 125 5.54 7.06 1.66
C TYR A 125 6.69 7.47 0.76
N ARG A 126 6.94 8.77 0.66
CA ARG A 126 8.11 9.36 0.01
C ARG A 126 8.47 10.68 0.65
N PHE A 127 9.75 10.82 0.98
CA PHE A 127 10.33 12.09 1.39
C PHE A 127 10.93 12.80 0.17
N ASP A 128 10.22 13.77 -0.37
CA ASP A 128 10.62 14.51 -1.58
C ASP A 128 10.61 16.03 -1.37
N ARG A 129 10.63 16.47 -0.08
CA ARG A 129 10.53 17.87 0.33
C ARG A 129 11.60 18.75 -0.34
N TYR A 130 12.80 18.20 -0.56
CA TYR A 130 13.95 18.92 -1.11
C TYR A 130 14.26 18.58 -2.57
N ARG A 131 13.45 17.74 -3.20
CA ARG A 131 13.65 17.40 -4.62
C ARG A 131 13.09 18.48 -5.53
N ARG A 132 13.89 18.91 -6.53
CA ARG A 132 13.45 19.86 -7.57
C ARG A 132 12.35 19.28 -8.44
N LYS A 133 12.49 18.03 -8.87
CA LYS A 133 11.44 17.28 -9.60
C LYS A 133 10.80 16.28 -8.65
N LYS A 134 9.51 16.42 -8.45
CA LYS A 134 8.74 15.41 -7.72
C LYS A 134 8.38 14.30 -8.70
N ASP A 135 8.80 13.09 -8.40
CA ASP A 135 8.35 11.91 -9.16
C ASP A 135 6.84 11.76 -9.05
N ARG A 136 6.21 11.18 -10.08
CA ARG A 136 4.80 10.82 -9.98
C ARG A 136 4.62 9.84 -8.84
N ARG A 137 3.68 10.15 -7.94
CA ARG A 137 3.33 9.32 -6.79
C ARG A 137 2.16 8.42 -7.16
N VAL A 138 2.10 7.24 -6.55
CA VAL A 138 0.84 6.51 -6.47
C VAL A 138 -0.05 7.28 -5.50
N GLU A 139 -1.09 7.91 -6.02
CA GLU A 139 -1.99 8.80 -5.26
C GLU A 139 -3.06 7.99 -4.52
N SER A 140 -3.56 6.96 -5.18
CA SER A 140 -4.60 6.11 -4.60
C SER A 140 -4.52 4.67 -5.08
N VAL A 141 -4.86 3.76 -4.17
CA VAL A 141 -5.04 2.34 -4.44
C VAL A 141 -6.44 1.94 -3.98
N GLN A 142 -7.21 1.31 -4.86
CA GLN A 142 -8.47 0.68 -4.49
C GLN A 142 -8.22 -0.81 -4.25
N LEU A 143 -8.70 -1.34 -3.13
CA LEU A 143 -8.68 -2.77 -2.85
C LEU A 143 -10.08 -3.33 -3.11
N ALA A 144 -10.22 -4.16 -4.14
CA ALA A 144 -11.46 -4.87 -4.44
C ALA A 144 -11.33 -6.33 -3.94
N THR A 145 -12.04 -6.66 -2.87
CA THR A 145 -11.95 -7.97 -2.20
C THR A 145 -12.90 -9.02 -2.75
N GLY A 146 -13.81 -8.64 -3.64
CA GLY A 146 -14.77 -9.55 -4.28
C GLY A 146 -15.88 -10.05 -3.36
N ARG A 147 -15.77 -9.87 -2.05
CA ARG A 147 -16.76 -10.30 -1.05
C ARG A 147 -16.87 -9.29 0.08
N ARG A 148 -18.07 -9.13 0.65
CA ARG A 148 -18.25 -8.51 1.96
C ARG A 148 -17.72 -9.50 3.00
N GLY A 149 -16.69 -9.13 3.76
CA GLY A 149 -16.20 -9.99 4.82
C GLY A 149 -14.99 -9.42 5.55
N SER A 150 -14.68 -9.98 6.58
CA SER A 150 -13.58 -10.06 7.56
C SER A 150 -12.51 -8.96 7.66
N PHE A 151 -12.38 -8.02 6.75
CA PHE A 151 -11.54 -6.82 6.85
C PHE A 151 -12.36 -5.64 6.36
N GLY A 152 -12.72 -4.76 7.27
CA GLY A 152 -13.67 -3.69 7.04
C GLY A 152 -13.02 -2.32 6.84
N ALA A 153 -13.88 -1.34 6.61
CA ALA A 153 -13.45 0.05 6.49
C ALA A 153 -12.86 0.58 7.82
N ARG A 154 -13.30 0.03 8.95
CA ARG A 154 -12.82 0.41 10.29
C ARG A 154 -11.37 0.00 10.49
N GLU A 155 -11.04 -1.26 10.25
CA GLU A 155 -9.67 -1.78 10.41
C GLU A 155 -8.69 -1.07 9.47
N LEU A 156 -9.16 -0.73 8.26
CA LEU A 156 -8.35 0.07 7.33
C LEU A 156 -8.12 1.49 7.84
N ALA A 157 -9.13 2.11 8.43
CA ALA A 157 -9.02 3.46 8.99
C ALA A 157 -8.05 3.49 10.18
N GLU A 158 -8.19 2.54 11.12
CA GLU A 158 -7.29 2.39 12.27
C GLU A 158 -5.83 2.18 11.81
N ALA A 159 -5.60 1.30 10.82
CA ALA A 159 -4.28 1.11 10.25
C ALA A 159 -3.75 2.40 9.58
N ALA A 160 -4.59 3.14 8.88
CA ALA A 160 -4.20 4.38 8.22
C ALA A 160 -3.79 5.48 9.21
N GLU A 161 -4.48 5.60 10.35
CA GLU A 161 -4.14 6.54 11.42
C GLU A 161 -2.75 6.24 12.01
N VAL A 162 -2.51 4.98 12.38
CA VAL A 162 -1.21 4.55 12.91
C VAL A 162 -0.10 4.83 11.90
N LEU A 163 -0.34 4.51 10.62
CA LEU A 163 0.67 4.70 9.57
C LEU A 163 0.89 6.16 9.21
N GLU A 164 -0.08 7.04 9.42
CA GLU A 164 0.12 8.49 9.29
C GLU A 164 1.15 9.00 10.31
N GLU A 165 1.09 8.53 11.55
CA GLU A 165 2.10 8.88 12.56
C GLU A 165 3.46 8.24 12.26
N VAL A 166 3.50 7.01 11.73
CA VAL A 166 4.75 6.41 11.23
C VAL A 166 5.36 7.25 10.10
N GLU A 167 4.56 7.78 9.17
CA GLU A 167 5.05 8.68 8.11
C GLU A 167 5.64 9.97 8.70
N ARG A 168 5.06 10.53 9.78
CA ARG A 168 5.59 11.71 10.48
C ARG A 168 6.95 11.44 11.13
N VAL A 169 7.09 10.29 11.81
CA VAL A 169 8.38 9.89 12.37
C VAL A 169 9.42 9.74 11.26
N ARG A 170 9.06 9.13 10.14
CA ARG A 170 9.94 9.01 8.97
C ARG A 170 10.30 10.37 8.38
N ASP A 171 9.38 11.33 8.37
CA ASP A 171 9.67 12.71 7.96
C ASP A 171 10.69 13.35 8.87
N LEU A 172 10.58 13.19 10.20
CA LEU A 172 11.57 13.69 11.16
C LEU A 172 12.95 13.06 10.96
N VAL A 173 13.02 11.75 10.76
CA VAL A 173 14.28 11.03 10.53
C VAL A 173 14.95 11.45 9.21
N ASN A 174 14.16 11.77 8.20
CA ASN A 174 14.66 12.18 6.88
C ASN A 174 14.87 13.69 6.75
N GLU A 175 14.51 14.49 7.77
CA GLU A 175 14.68 15.93 7.75
C GLU A 175 16.16 16.31 7.97
N ILE A 176 16.55 17.47 7.49
CA ILE A 176 17.92 17.97 7.72
C ILE A 176 18.12 18.30 9.21
N PRO A 177 19.28 17.94 9.81
CA PRO A 177 19.51 18.11 11.25
C PRO A 177 19.31 19.55 11.76
N ALA A 178 19.61 20.55 10.96
CA ALA A 178 19.41 21.96 11.33
C ALA A 178 17.93 22.36 11.55
N LYS A 179 16.98 21.55 11.08
CA LYS A 179 15.53 21.77 11.30
C LYS A 179 14.94 20.92 12.41
N VAL A 180 15.62 19.86 12.83
CA VAL A 180 15.17 18.99 13.91
C VAL A 180 15.89 19.41 15.19
N THR A 181 15.45 20.54 15.73
CA THR A 181 15.90 21.04 17.04
C THR A 181 15.02 20.46 18.15
N PRO A 182 15.46 20.49 19.43
CA PRO A 182 14.61 20.09 20.56
C PRO A 182 13.24 20.78 20.57
N ASP A 183 13.20 22.10 20.25
CA ASP A 183 11.94 22.84 20.21
C ASP A 183 11.02 22.38 19.07
N THR A 184 11.54 22.13 17.87
CA THR A 184 10.73 21.64 16.74
C THR A 184 10.26 20.22 16.96
N LEU A 185 11.07 19.40 17.64
CA LEU A 185 10.67 18.04 18.02
C LEU A 185 9.55 18.05 19.07
N ALA A 186 9.71 18.86 20.13
CA ALA A 186 8.69 19.06 21.15
C ALA A 186 7.37 19.57 20.56
N ALA A 187 7.42 20.55 19.64
CA ALA A 187 6.25 21.05 18.93
C ALA A 187 5.55 19.97 18.09
N THR A 188 6.34 19.10 17.43
CA THR A 188 5.80 17.97 16.65
C THR A 188 5.08 16.97 17.53
N PHE A 189 5.62 16.61 18.70
CA PHE A 189 4.98 15.74 19.66
C PHE A 189 3.73 16.38 20.27
N ALA A 190 3.77 17.68 20.58
CA ALA A 190 2.62 18.41 21.09
C ALA A 190 1.44 18.44 20.08
N ASP A 191 1.75 18.58 18.79
CA ASP A 191 0.75 18.53 17.74
C ASP A 191 0.15 17.12 17.59
N SER A 192 0.97 16.06 17.67
CA SER A 192 0.49 14.67 17.66
C SER A 192 -0.37 14.36 18.87
N ALA A 193 0.08 14.71 20.08
CA ALA A 193 -0.66 14.53 21.32
C ALA A 193 -2.03 15.18 21.29
N ARG A 194 -2.11 16.43 20.81
CA ARG A 194 -3.38 17.17 20.67
C ARG A 194 -4.36 16.48 19.72
N ARG A 195 -3.86 15.93 18.60
CA ARG A 195 -4.72 15.24 17.62
C ARG A 195 -5.27 13.92 18.15
N HIS A 196 -4.52 13.24 18.98
CA HIS A 196 -4.89 11.93 19.50
C HIS A 196 -5.45 11.97 20.93
N GLY A 197 -5.66 13.17 21.49
CA GLY A 197 -6.17 13.31 22.85
C GLY A 197 -5.24 12.78 23.93
N LEU A 198 -3.91 12.79 23.68
CA LEU A 198 -2.90 12.34 24.63
C LEU A 198 -2.44 13.52 25.49
N GLU A 199 -2.15 13.25 26.76
CA GLU A 199 -1.46 14.19 27.64
C GLU A 199 0.02 14.21 27.28
N LEU A 200 0.60 15.41 27.22
CA LEU A 200 2.01 15.61 26.97
C LEU A 200 2.61 16.52 28.04
N GLU A 201 3.63 16.03 28.70
CA GLU A 201 4.50 16.83 29.57
C GLU A 201 5.83 17.06 28.84
N ALA A 202 6.24 18.31 28.74
CA ALA A 202 7.49 18.70 28.07
C ALA A 202 8.34 19.53 29.03
N TRP A 203 9.47 18.99 29.43
CA TRP A 203 10.40 19.66 30.32
C TRP A 203 11.42 20.47 29.52
N ARG A 204 11.57 21.73 29.92
CA ARG A 204 12.61 22.61 29.39
C ARG A 204 13.87 22.48 30.21
N ARG A 205 14.95 23.09 29.73
CA ARG A 205 16.29 23.01 30.38
C ARG A 205 16.29 23.26 31.88
N ARG A 206 15.57 24.30 32.35
CA ARG A 206 15.46 24.60 33.79
C ARG A 206 14.76 23.49 34.60
N GLU A 207 13.73 22.90 34.02
CA GLU A 207 13.00 21.82 34.65
C GLU A 207 13.80 20.53 34.65
N LEU A 208 14.57 20.27 33.57
CA LEU A 208 15.50 19.14 33.51
C LEU A 208 16.63 19.29 34.54
N GLU A 209 17.21 20.49 34.70
CA GLU A 209 18.26 20.77 35.67
C GLU A 209 17.75 20.69 37.13
N ALA A 210 16.46 20.96 37.37
CA ALA A 210 15.84 20.86 38.68
C ALA A 210 15.44 19.43 39.09
N ASN A 211 15.21 18.53 38.13
CA ASN A 211 14.75 17.17 38.38
C ASN A 211 15.87 16.10 38.23
N GLY A 212 17.11 16.50 38.01
CA GLY A 212 18.27 15.61 37.96
C GLY A 212 18.79 15.32 36.58
#